data_443ac655cc95a945e8c111b8ff1f02a5
#
_entry.id   443ac655cc95a945e8c111b8ff1f02a5
#
_cell.length_a   1.000
_cell.length_b   1.000
_cell.length_c   1.000
_cell.angle_alpha   90.00
_cell.angle_beta   90.00
_cell.angle_gamma   90.00
#
_symmetry.space_group_name_H-M   'P 1'
#
loop_
_entity.id
_entity.type
_entity.pdbx_description
1 polymer ?
#
loop_
_entity_poly.entity_id
_entity_poly.type
_entity_poly.pdbx_seq_one_letter_code
_entity_poly.pdbx_strand_id
1 'polypeptide(L)'
;MPTGSQPSSACSARVRSPTPSFLWWDVRLQPRLGTVEVRIMDGQTTVEDVAAIAALVQALASVELERCDDPGPEPRAPELIEENRFLAARDGMAALLIDARSGERVPAIEQLERILGACRRHARWLRCERELAIVRRLARQNGALRQLAHASGDGNLRCVSARLAGAYAPRTTPMHAATKIAC
;
A
#
# COMPACT_ATOMS: atom_id res chain seq x y z
N MET A 1 -8.42 -43.35 15.06
CA MET A 1 -9.17 -42.13 15.43
C MET A 1 -8.18 -41.01 15.54
N PRO A 2 -8.00 -40.12 14.54
CA PRO A 2 -7.17 -38.93 14.70
C PRO A 2 -7.98 -37.83 15.40
N THR A 3 -7.47 -37.40 16.54
CA THR A 3 -7.99 -36.28 17.33
C THR A 3 -7.71 -34.98 16.58
N GLY A 4 -8.76 -34.31 16.14
CA GLY A 4 -8.67 -32.99 15.52
C GLY A 4 -8.21 -31.95 16.54
N SER A 5 -7.06 -31.37 16.31
CA SER A 5 -6.59 -30.16 16.98
C SER A 5 -7.43 -28.98 16.49
N GLN A 6 -8.21 -28.39 17.37
CA GLN A 6 -8.88 -27.11 17.13
C GLN A 6 -7.83 -26.00 16.97
N PRO A 7 -8.01 -25.05 16.04
CA PRO A 7 -7.14 -23.90 15.94
C PRO A 7 -7.25 -23.03 17.19
N SER A 8 -6.11 -22.65 17.75
CA SER A 8 -6.01 -21.84 18.96
C SER A 8 -6.65 -20.46 18.78
N SER A 9 -7.54 -20.10 19.69
CA SER A 9 -8.37 -18.89 19.70
C SER A 9 -7.62 -17.59 20.10
N ALA A 10 -6.32 -17.48 19.86
CA ALA A 10 -5.48 -16.42 20.42
C ALA A 10 -5.40 -15.13 19.61
N CYS A 11 -5.96 -15.06 18.39
CA CYS A 11 -5.89 -13.85 17.55
C CYS A 11 -7.14 -12.94 17.66
N SER A 12 -7.83 -12.96 18.80
CA SER A 12 -9.00 -12.11 19.04
C SER A 12 -8.61 -10.85 19.84
N ALA A 13 -7.97 -9.89 19.17
CA ALA A 13 -7.88 -8.53 19.71
C ALA A 13 -9.29 -7.96 19.84
N ARG A 14 -9.82 -7.89 21.05
CA ARG A 14 -11.13 -7.30 21.37
C ARG A 14 -11.07 -5.78 21.18
N VAL A 15 -11.27 -5.32 19.96
CA VAL A 15 -11.57 -3.91 19.71
C VAL A 15 -12.97 -3.64 20.25
N ARG A 16 -13.04 -3.06 21.46
CA ARG A 16 -14.28 -2.62 22.07
C ARG A 16 -14.68 -1.23 21.54
N SER A 17 -14.96 -1.11 20.26
CA SER A 17 -15.64 0.06 19.71
C SER A 17 -17.02 -0.35 19.22
N PRO A 18 -18.10 0.37 19.61
CA PRO A 18 -19.47 0.02 19.20
C PRO A 18 -19.68 0.11 17.69
N THR A 19 -18.83 0.84 16.97
CA THR A 19 -18.89 0.97 15.51
C THR A 19 -17.48 1.12 14.92
N PRO A 20 -16.93 0.07 14.28
CA PRO A 20 -15.61 0.13 13.63
C PRO A 20 -15.50 1.27 12.60
N SER A 21 -16.62 1.75 12.06
CA SER A 21 -16.69 2.81 11.05
C SER A 21 -16.14 4.16 11.50
N PHE A 22 -16.06 4.41 12.82
CA PHE A 22 -15.52 5.67 13.35
C PHE A 22 -14.01 5.63 13.65
N LEU A 23 -13.36 4.49 13.44
CA LEU A 23 -11.92 4.37 13.61
C LEU A 23 -11.22 4.79 12.32
N TRP A 24 -10.54 5.92 12.35
CA TRP A 24 -9.82 6.50 11.21
C TRP A 24 -8.35 6.04 11.17
N TRP A 25 -8.14 4.74 11.38
CA TRP A 25 -6.81 4.13 11.32
C TRP A 25 -6.38 3.86 9.88
N ASP A 26 -5.09 3.77 9.67
CA ASP A 26 -4.47 3.43 8.38
C ASP A 26 -4.90 2.05 7.89
N VAL A 27 -5.12 1.13 8.81
CA VAL A 27 -5.67 -0.20 8.58
C VAL A 27 -6.85 -0.42 9.50
N ARG A 28 -7.97 -0.81 8.97
CA ARG A 28 -9.21 -1.03 9.71
C ARG A 28 -9.81 -2.40 9.40
N LEU A 29 -10.14 -3.12 10.44
CA LEU A 29 -10.92 -4.36 10.31
C LEU A 29 -12.39 -4.02 10.06
N GLN A 30 -13.01 -4.76 9.14
CA GLN A 30 -14.45 -4.71 8.87
C GLN A 30 -15.09 -6.05 9.25
N PRO A 31 -15.39 -6.28 10.54
CA PRO A 31 -15.82 -7.60 11.03
C PRO A 31 -17.11 -8.10 10.40
N ARG A 32 -18.02 -7.18 10.01
CA ARG A 32 -19.28 -7.52 9.34
C ARG A 32 -19.08 -8.11 7.94
N LEU A 33 -17.99 -7.72 7.27
CA LEU A 33 -17.67 -8.14 5.90
C LEU A 33 -16.57 -9.20 5.88
N GLY A 34 -15.91 -9.46 7.02
CA GLY A 34 -14.74 -10.34 7.09
C GLY A 34 -13.57 -9.82 6.27
N THR A 35 -13.40 -8.50 6.17
CA THR A 35 -12.37 -7.87 5.34
C THR A 35 -11.47 -6.94 6.15
N VAL A 36 -10.31 -6.63 5.56
CA VAL A 36 -9.39 -5.59 6.02
C VAL A 36 -9.43 -4.43 5.02
N GLU A 37 -9.59 -3.22 5.52
CA GLU A 37 -9.52 -1.99 4.73
C GLU A 37 -8.19 -1.30 5.01
N VAL A 38 -7.41 -1.08 3.95
CA VAL A 38 -6.16 -0.32 4.02
C VAL A 38 -6.39 1.07 3.44
N ARG A 39 -6.16 2.12 4.24
CA ARG A 39 -6.58 3.50 3.96
C ARG A 39 -5.43 4.47 3.74
N ILE A 40 -4.22 4.10 4.11
CA ILE A 40 -3.05 4.99 4.07
C ILE A 40 -2.61 5.36 2.64
N MET A 41 -3.09 4.67 1.64
CA MET A 41 -2.59 4.84 0.27
C MET A 41 -3.25 5.99 -0.46
N ASP A 42 -2.46 6.68 -1.26
CA ASP A 42 -2.96 7.67 -2.21
C ASP A 42 -3.77 7.05 -3.35
N GLY A 43 -4.64 7.85 -3.96
CA GLY A 43 -5.29 7.51 -5.22
C GLY A 43 -4.26 7.31 -6.34
N GLN A 44 -4.31 6.17 -7.00
CA GLN A 44 -3.39 5.86 -8.09
C GLN A 44 -3.91 6.38 -9.43
N THR A 45 -3.00 6.71 -10.36
CA THR A 45 -3.33 7.32 -11.65
C THR A 45 -3.52 6.32 -12.78
N THR A 46 -3.19 5.05 -12.57
CA THR A 46 -3.40 3.99 -13.56
C THR A 46 -3.94 2.73 -12.89
N VAL A 47 -4.69 1.92 -13.65
CA VAL A 47 -5.18 0.63 -13.18
C VAL A 47 -4.03 -0.31 -12.82
N GLU A 48 -2.92 -0.24 -13.55
CA GLU A 48 -1.73 -1.04 -13.27
C GLU A 48 -1.12 -0.69 -11.91
N ASP A 49 -1.07 0.60 -11.56
CA ASP A 49 -0.56 1.07 -10.27
C ASP A 49 -1.47 0.61 -9.12
N VAL A 50 -2.79 0.66 -9.32
CA VAL A 50 -3.76 0.10 -8.36
C VAL A 50 -3.54 -1.40 -8.16
N ALA A 51 -3.39 -2.15 -9.25
CA ALA A 51 -3.15 -3.59 -9.20
C ALA A 51 -1.84 -3.93 -8.48
N ALA A 52 -0.78 -3.13 -8.69
CA ALA A 52 0.50 -3.30 -8.01
C ALA A 52 0.38 -3.11 -6.48
N ILE A 53 -0.31 -2.07 -6.05
CA ILE A 53 -0.55 -1.82 -4.62
C ILE A 53 -1.43 -2.91 -4.02
N ALA A 54 -2.50 -3.31 -4.71
CA ALA A 54 -3.38 -4.40 -4.25
C ALA A 54 -2.60 -5.72 -4.10
N ALA A 55 -1.73 -6.05 -5.06
CA ALA A 55 -0.87 -7.23 -4.99
C ALA A 55 0.10 -7.18 -3.79
N LEU A 56 0.70 -6.00 -3.52
CA LEU A 56 1.57 -5.81 -2.36
C LEU A 56 0.80 -6.02 -1.06
N VAL A 57 -0.37 -5.40 -0.90
CA VAL A 57 -1.21 -5.53 0.29
C VAL A 57 -1.63 -6.97 0.51
N GLN A 58 -2.10 -7.64 -0.54
CA GLN A 58 -2.55 -9.02 -0.46
C GLN A 58 -1.40 -9.97 -0.10
N ALA A 59 -0.24 -9.82 -0.72
CA ALA A 59 0.93 -10.63 -0.42
C ALA A 59 1.44 -10.38 1.00
N LEU A 60 1.47 -9.12 1.45
CA LEU A 60 1.88 -8.77 2.81
C LEU A 60 0.90 -9.31 3.85
N ALA A 61 -0.41 -9.20 3.62
CA ALA A 61 -1.40 -9.81 4.50
C ALA A 61 -1.20 -11.33 4.62
N SER A 62 -0.86 -12.01 3.53
CA SER A 62 -0.56 -13.44 3.55
C SER A 62 0.72 -13.76 4.34
N VAL A 63 1.75 -12.90 4.26
CA VAL A 63 2.97 -13.01 5.11
C VAL A 63 2.61 -12.88 6.58
N GLU A 64 1.80 -11.90 6.95
CA GLU A 64 1.44 -11.65 8.34
C GLU A 64 0.51 -12.75 8.90
N LEU A 65 -0.36 -13.33 8.08
CA LEU A 65 -1.18 -14.47 8.50
C LEU A 65 -0.34 -15.70 8.83
N GLU A 66 0.73 -15.98 8.11
CA GLU A 66 1.66 -17.07 8.47
C GLU A 66 2.42 -16.80 9.78
N ARG A 67 2.60 -15.53 10.14
CA ARG A 67 3.26 -15.13 11.39
C ARG A 67 2.33 -15.11 12.60
N CYS A 68 1.03 -15.25 12.42
CA CYS A 68 0.06 -15.21 13.53
C CYS A 68 0.32 -16.28 14.60
N ASP A 69 0.96 -17.40 14.23
CA ASP A 69 1.32 -18.48 15.16
C ASP A 69 2.64 -18.20 15.93
N ASP A 70 3.41 -17.22 15.50
CA ASP A 70 4.60 -16.72 16.18
C ASP A 70 4.36 -15.23 16.50
N PRO A 71 3.81 -14.90 17.67
CA PRO A 71 3.67 -13.52 18.06
C PRO A 71 5.05 -12.91 18.20
N GLY A 72 5.52 -12.33 17.10
CA GLY A 72 6.80 -11.62 17.03
C GLY A 72 6.91 -10.56 18.13
N PRO A 73 8.00 -9.78 18.16
CA PRO A 73 8.23 -8.80 19.23
C PRO A 73 7.01 -7.89 19.41
N GLU A 74 6.77 -7.52 20.68
CA GLU A 74 5.74 -6.61 21.19
C GLU A 74 5.28 -5.55 20.16
N PRO A 75 3.99 -5.15 20.19
CA PRO A 75 3.48 -4.10 19.32
C PRO A 75 4.40 -2.90 19.33
N ARG A 76 4.81 -2.48 18.16
CA ARG A 76 5.72 -1.35 17.99
C ARG A 76 5.11 -0.12 18.63
N ALA A 77 5.95 0.67 19.31
CA ALA A 77 5.52 1.92 19.90
C ALA A 77 4.78 2.78 18.88
N PRO A 78 3.55 3.24 19.15
CA PRO A 78 2.78 4.09 18.24
C PRO A 78 3.57 5.30 17.75
N GLU A 79 4.43 5.85 18.61
CA GLU A 79 5.28 7.01 18.32
C GLU A 79 6.25 6.73 17.16
N LEU A 80 6.78 5.51 17.08
CA LEU A 80 7.67 5.10 16.01
C LEU A 80 6.94 5.02 14.65
N ILE A 81 5.71 4.56 14.67
CA ILE A 81 4.85 4.51 13.48
C ILE A 81 4.56 5.92 12.99
N GLU A 82 4.18 6.83 13.90
CA GLU A 82 3.88 8.22 13.56
C GLU A 82 5.12 8.96 13.03
N GLU A 83 6.29 8.75 13.65
CA GLU A 83 7.54 9.34 13.14
C GLU A 83 7.86 8.83 11.72
N ASN A 84 7.74 7.54 11.47
CA ASN A 84 7.96 6.97 10.14
C ASN A 84 6.94 7.47 9.11
N ARG A 85 5.68 7.68 9.50
CA ARG A 85 4.67 8.31 8.64
C ARG A 85 5.05 9.72 8.26
N PHE A 86 5.49 10.52 9.23
CA PHE A 86 5.97 11.89 8.99
C PHE A 86 7.16 11.90 8.05
N LEU A 87 8.18 11.06 8.29
CA LEU A 87 9.36 10.94 7.43
C LEU A 87 8.98 10.54 6.00
N ALA A 88 8.11 9.54 5.85
CA ALA A 88 7.63 9.09 4.54
C ALA A 88 6.82 10.17 3.81
N ALA A 89 5.96 10.92 4.52
CA ALA A 89 5.17 11.99 3.93
C ALA A 89 6.03 13.17 3.46
N ARG A 90 7.09 13.51 4.23
CA ARG A 90 8.00 14.60 3.91
C ARG A 90 8.96 14.27 2.78
N ASP A 91 9.61 13.11 2.86
CA ASP A 91 10.76 12.76 2.03
C ASP A 91 10.45 11.68 0.99
N GLY A 92 9.26 11.05 1.04
CA GLY A 92 8.85 9.97 0.13
C GLY A 92 9.82 8.79 0.16
N MET A 93 10.24 8.32 -1.00
CA MET A 93 11.19 7.21 -1.13
C MET A 93 12.64 7.58 -0.80
N ALA A 94 12.95 8.87 -0.61
CA ALA A 94 14.24 9.34 -0.11
C ALA A 94 14.33 9.31 1.43
N ALA A 95 13.23 8.99 2.12
CA ALA A 95 13.18 8.93 3.58
C ALA A 95 14.15 7.90 4.16
N LEU A 96 14.72 8.27 5.32
CA LEU A 96 15.40 7.35 6.22
C LEU A 96 14.43 6.96 7.33
N LEU A 97 13.80 5.80 7.18
CA LEU A 97 12.83 5.27 8.14
C LEU A 97 13.54 4.62 9.32
N ILE A 98 12.90 4.65 10.47
CA ILE A 98 13.42 3.98 11.67
C ILE A 98 12.99 2.51 11.64
N ASP A 99 13.97 1.59 11.63
CA ASP A 99 13.72 0.17 11.76
C ASP A 99 13.27 -0.14 13.20
N ALA A 100 12.10 -0.74 13.34
CA ALA A 100 11.50 -0.98 14.65
C ALA A 100 12.22 -2.06 15.48
N ARG A 101 13.12 -2.84 14.90
CA ARG A 101 13.87 -3.87 15.61
C ARG A 101 15.20 -3.34 16.13
N SER A 102 15.92 -2.60 15.27
CA SER A 102 17.26 -2.09 15.63
C SER A 102 17.22 -0.66 16.17
N GLY A 103 16.17 0.11 15.91
CA GLY A 103 16.12 1.55 16.19
C GLY A 103 16.95 2.38 15.20
N GLU A 104 17.61 1.76 14.24
CA GLU A 104 18.47 2.44 13.28
C GLU A 104 17.66 3.07 12.13
N ARG A 105 18.24 4.10 11.50
CA ARG A 105 17.68 4.70 10.31
C ARG A 105 18.08 3.92 9.07
N VAL A 106 17.10 3.47 8.31
CA VAL A 106 17.26 2.64 7.10
C VAL A 106 16.57 3.31 5.91
N PRO A 107 17.19 3.37 4.73
CA PRO A 107 16.55 3.91 3.53
C PRO A 107 15.20 3.22 3.25
N ALA A 108 14.18 4.03 2.91
CA ALA A 108 12.84 3.51 2.59
C ALA A 108 12.87 2.49 1.46
N ILE A 109 13.75 2.66 0.48
CA ILE A 109 13.93 1.72 -0.62
C ILE A 109 14.45 0.36 -0.14
N GLU A 110 15.34 0.33 0.86
CA GLU A 110 15.84 -0.91 1.44
C GLU A 110 14.75 -1.64 2.23
N GLN A 111 13.95 -0.90 3.02
CA GLN A 111 12.78 -1.45 3.69
C GLN A 111 11.79 -2.05 2.68
N LEU A 112 11.53 -1.35 1.57
CA LEU A 112 10.67 -1.87 0.50
C LEU A 112 11.22 -3.18 -0.09
N GLU A 113 12.51 -3.26 -0.38
CA GLU A 113 13.12 -4.48 -0.92
C GLU A 113 13.04 -5.66 0.06
N ARG A 114 13.18 -5.41 1.36
CA ARG A 114 12.97 -6.43 2.41
C ARG A 114 11.52 -6.95 2.38
N ILE A 115 10.54 -6.04 2.29
CA ILE A 115 9.11 -6.38 2.20
C ILE A 115 8.83 -7.19 0.93
N LEU A 116 9.31 -6.73 -0.23
CA LEU A 116 9.13 -7.43 -1.51
C LEU A 116 9.77 -8.81 -1.50
N GLY A 117 10.93 -8.96 -0.83
CA GLY A 117 11.59 -10.24 -0.61
C GLY A 117 10.71 -11.22 0.17
N ALA A 118 10.13 -10.77 1.28
CA ALA A 118 9.21 -11.55 2.09
C ALA A 118 7.94 -11.94 1.31
N CYS A 119 7.41 -11.02 0.51
CA CYS A 119 6.18 -11.23 -0.27
C CYS A 119 6.35 -12.18 -1.46
N ARG A 120 7.57 -12.45 -1.94
CA ARG A 120 7.81 -13.17 -3.20
C ARG A 120 7.13 -14.54 -3.28
N ARG A 121 7.23 -15.35 -2.23
CA ARG A 121 6.61 -16.68 -2.17
C ARG A 121 5.09 -16.59 -2.21
N HIS A 122 4.53 -15.65 -1.46
CA HIS A 122 3.09 -15.41 -1.37
C HIS A 122 2.53 -14.89 -2.68
N ALA A 123 3.23 -13.95 -3.34
CA ALA A 123 2.81 -13.43 -4.65
C ALA A 123 2.74 -14.54 -5.71
N ARG A 124 3.67 -15.52 -5.68
CA ARG A 124 3.62 -16.69 -6.55
C ARG A 124 2.38 -17.53 -6.29
N TRP A 125 2.09 -17.82 -5.04
CA TRP A 125 0.90 -18.58 -4.67
C TRP A 125 -0.39 -17.85 -5.04
N LEU A 126 -0.43 -16.52 -4.85
CA LEU A 126 -1.55 -15.63 -5.19
C LEU A 126 -1.64 -15.31 -6.69
N ARG A 127 -0.65 -15.73 -7.50
CA ARG A 127 -0.53 -15.46 -8.95
C ARG A 127 -0.51 -13.97 -9.30
N CYS A 128 0.12 -13.14 -8.45
CA CYS A 128 0.23 -11.69 -8.63
C CYS A 128 1.68 -11.19 -8.73
N GLU A 129 2.62 -12.04 -9.15
CA GLU A 129 4.05 -11.71 -9.27
C GLU A 129 4.30 -10.56 -10.26
N ARG A 130 3.51 -10.50 -11.34
CA ARG A 130 3.65 -9.45 -12.38
C ARG A 130 3.30 -8.09 -11.82
N GLU A 131 2.18 -8.01 -11.11
CA GLU A 131 1.69 -6.80 -10.45
C GLU A 131 2.63 -6.37 -9.33
N LEU A 132 3.10 -7.32 -8.51
CA LEU A 132 4.07 -7.02 -7.44
C LEU A 132 5.39 -6.46 -8.00
N ALA A 133 5.83 -6.90 -9.18
CA ALA A 133 7.05 -6.39 -9.81
C ALA A 133 6.94 -4.89 -10.18
N ILE A 134 5.72 -4.39 -10.42
CA ILE A 134 5.47 -2.99 -10.76
C ILE A 134 5.75 -2.06 -9.56
N VAL A 135 5.66 -2.55 -8.33
CA VAL A 135 5.89 -1.75 -7.11
C VAL A 135 7.26 -1.07 -7.13
N ARG A 136 8.30 -1.72 -7.66
CA ARG A 136 9.63 -1.09 -7.80
C ARG A 136 9.62 0.11 -8.76
N ARG A 137 8.83 0.06 -9.81
CA ARG A 137 8.64 1.19 -10.71
C ARG A 137 7.92 2.33 -9.97
N LEU A 138 6.87 2.02 -9.21
CA LEU A 138 6.15 3.00 -8.40
C LEU A 138 7.05 3.67 -7.36
N ALA A 139 7.95 2.95 -6.73
CA ALA A 139 8.91 3.51 -5.79
C ALA A 139 9.84 4.56 -6.44
N ARG A 140 10.19 4.38 -7.70
CA ARG A 140 11.04 5.32 -8.46
C ARG A 140 10.25 6.49 -9.05
N GLN A 141 8.97 6.31 -9.33
CA GLN A 141 8.13 7.28 -10.04
C GLN A 141 6.70 7.22 -9.51
N ASN A 142 6.56 7.60 -8.24
CA ASN A 142 5.27 7.64 -7.55
C ASN A 142 4.35 8.75 -8.05
N GLY A 143 3.10 8.78 -7.55
CA GLY A 143 2.10 9.76 -7.95
C GLY A 143 2.54 11.21 -7.75
N ALA A 144 3.19 11.51 -6.63
CA ALA A 144 3.68 12.87 -6.33
C ALA A 144 4.74 13.32 -7.33
N LEU A 145 5.73 12.49 -7.64
CA LEU A 145 6.76 12.80 -8.63
C LEU A 145 6.18 13.02 -10.02
N ARG A 146 5.17 12.23 -10.42
CA ARG A 146 4.46 12.43 -11.70
C ARG A 146 3.70 13.75 -11.73
N GLN A 147 3.01 14.10 -10.64
CA GLN A 147 2.30 15.38 -10.53
C GLN A 147 3.26 16.56 -10.62
N LEU A 148 4.37 16.50 -9.89
CA LEU A 148 5.41 17.53 -9.95
C LEU A 148 6.01 17.66 -11.36
N ALA A 149 6.30 16.56 -12.03
CA ALA A 149 6.81 16.57 -13.41
C ALA A 149 5.81 17.22 -14.38
N HIS A 150 4.51 16.99 -14.19
CA HIS A 150 3.48 17.64 -15.01
C HIS A 150 3.30 19.12 -14.67
N ALA A 151 3.45 19.51 -13.40
CA ALA A 151 3.33 20.89 -12.96
C ALA A 151 4.52 21.77 -13.38
N SER A 152 5.72 21.20 -13.48
CA SER A 152 6.95 21.93 -13.84
C SER A 152 6.96 22.49 -15.27
N GLY A 153 6.09 21.98 -16.18
CA GLY A 153 6.00 22.45 -17.55
C GLY A 153 5.22 23.76 -17.70
N ASP A 154 3.94 23.74 -17.32
CA ASP A 154 3.01 24.84 -17.62
C ASP A 154 2.49 25.55 -16.35
N GLY A 155 2.82 25.07 -15.17
CA GLY A 155 2.34 25.63 -13.88
C GLY A 155 0.83 25.59 -13.68
N ASN A 156 0.07 24.98 -14.61
CA ASN A 156 -1.39 24.99 -14.59
C ASN A 156 -1.95 23.68 -14.00
N LEU A 157 -2.53 23.76 -12.81
CA LEU A 157 -3.13 22.62 -12.11
C LEU A 157 -4.25 21.92 -12.89
N ARG A 158 -4.98 22.65 -13.75
CA ARG A 158 -6.02 22.05 -14.62
C ARG A 158 -5.41 21.12 -15.66
N CYS A 159 -4.26 21.49 -16.22
CA CYS A 159 -3.52 20.62 -17.16
C CYS A 159 -2.98 19.37 -16.46
N VAL A 160 -2.49 19.49 -15.23
CA VAL A 160 -2.06 18.32 -14.43
C VAL A 160 -3.23 17.36 -14.22
N SER A 161 -4.38 17.86 -13.78
CA SER A 161 -5.57 17.02 -13.56
C SER A 161 -6.05 16.34 -14.84
N ALA A 162 -6.07 17.05 -15.97
CA ALA A 162 -6.48 16.50 -17.26
C ALA A 162 -5.53 15.39 -17.75
N ARG A 163 -4.21 15.58 -17.59
CA ARG A 163 -3.20 14.57 -17.94
C ARG A 163 -3.32 13.32 -17.07
N LEU A 164 -3.53 13.48 -15.76
CA LEU A 164 -3.72 12.37 -14.84
C LEU A 164 -5.02 11.60 -15.14
N ALA A 165 -6.12 12.31 -15.41
CA ALA A 165 -7.38 11.69 -15.83
C ALA A 165 -7.24 10.91 -17.14
N GLY A 166 -6.50 11.45 -18.11
CA GLY A 166 -6.20 10.76 -19.37
C GLY A 166 -5.35 9.51 -19.19
N ALA A 167 -4.45 9.49 -18.21
CA ALA A 167 -3.65 8.31 -17.89
C ALA A 167 -4.47 7.18 -17.23
N TYR A 168 -5.53 7.53 -16.51
CA TYR A 168 -6.44 6.56 -15.87
C TYR A 168 -7.42 5.94 -16.86
N ALA A 169 -7.76 6.64 -17.96
CA ALA A 169 -8.70 6.14 -18.94
C ALA A 169 -8.20 4.80 -19.52
N PRO A 170 -9.04 3.75 -19.56
CA PRO A 170 -8.67 2.50 -20.21
C PRO A 170 -8.33 2.81 -21.68
N ARG A 171 -7.25 2.20 -22.20
CA ARG A 171 -6.93 2.25 -23.63
C ARG A 171 -7.97 1.44 -24.41
N THR A 172 -9.18 1.93 -24.46
CA THR A 172 -10.20 1.41 -25.36
C THR A 172 -9.91 1.99 -26.75
N THR A 173 -9.88 1.12 -27.75
CA THR A 173 -9.92 1.47 -29.19
C THR A 173 -10.88 2.64 -29.40
N PRO A 174 -10.56 3.63 -30.23
CA PRO A 174 -11.25 4.91 -30.26
C PRO A 174 -12.70 4.74 -30.70
N MET A 175 -13.61 4.83 -29.76
CA MET A 175 -15.01 5.13 -30.04
C MET A 175 -15.24 6.61 -29.67
N HIS A 176 -15.29 7.43 -30.72
CA HIS A 176 -15.67 8.83 -30.74
C HIS A 176 -14.83 9.87 -29.99
N ALA A 177 -14.46 10.89 -30.77
CA ALA A 177 -13.69 12.05 -30.42
C ALA A 177 -14.11 12.70 -29.10
N ALA A 178 -13.27 12.56 -28.07
CA ALA A 178 -13.33 13.40 -26.90
C ALA A 178 -12.92 14.81 -27.32
N THR A 179 -13.79 15.78 -27.05
CA THR A 179 -13.55 17.22 -27.21
C THR A 179 -12.17 17.57 -26.65
N LYS A 180 -11.28 18.05 -27.53
CA LYS A 180 -9.97 18.57 -27.13
C LYS A 180 -10.19 19.75 -26.20
N ILE A 181 -9.94 19.57 -24.91
CA ILE A 181 -9.76 20.69 -23.99
C ILE A 181 -8.39 21.25 -24.34
N ALA A 182 -8.37 22.38 -25.03
CA ALA A 182 -7.15 23.12 -25.30
C ALA A 182 -6.60 23.64 -23.95
N CYS A 183 -5.38 23.26 -23.64
CA CYS A 183 -4.57 23.91 -22.61
C CYS A 183 -3.99 25.19 -23.15
#